data_a34713c68c00c3a1a059338eaf1fba8e
#
_entry.id   a34713c68c00c3a1a059338eaf1fba8e
#
_cell.length_a   1.000
_cell.length_b   1.000
_cell.length_c   1.000
_cell.angle_alpha   90.00
_cell.angle_beta   90.00
_cell.angle_gamma   90.00
#
_symmetry.space_group_name_H-M   'P 1'
#
loop_
_entity.id
_entity.type
_entity.pdbx_description
1 polymer ?
#
loop_
_entity_poly.entity_id
_entity_poly.type
_entity_poly.pdbx_seq_one_letter_code
_entity_poly.pdbx_strand_id
1 'polypeptide(L)'
;MDLLVIGVIALVAIAFATVLSPRLGVASPLVLVALGVGASLVPFGPEISVDPQLILAGVLPPLLYAAGVSVPATDFRRDFRSIGALSVALTIVTTVLMGVVFYWMFPALSWPWAFALGAIVSPTDAVATAIVKRQGVSPRLVALLDGESLFNDAAALVLLRAAVAATASAVSLWTVAVDFVVSMVVAVVIGWIVGRVSLWVRSRMTDVNAATVFSFAVPFLASLPADAVGASGLVAAVVAGLVSGNGAARRLSPQVRRSHQQNWHTAELMLEGAIYLILGLELLRTIEDVSQDDLGVLFAFGAAGLVLVAALVTRAAFVAPLLVIQRHAARRSQRMRPRLRKALEQPGPAARAAHHVSRLVRRANPAIPHQSRVEEVKRRIARTGADHGFLLRSPLGPREGGVMVWAGMRGVVTVAAAQTLPFDTPGRSLLVLIAYLVAIGSLVIQGGTMTWMLRLLKPARAATPEELAVESAGLREVLDAAVEDERQHLRETRERSQDRREAEQSDRADPETVSPTDDRGFPLSAEATAEDEDRDHRIAVIEAEREALLDVRALGAFSSAALAAALAQLDAEQIRLEL
;
A
#
# COMPACT_ATOMS: atom_id res chain seq x y z
N MET A 1 -5.71 25.04 -27.04
CA MET A 1 -5.31 25.99 -25.98
C MET A 1 -6.01 25.67 -24.66
N ASP A 2 -7.22 25.17 -24.73
CA ASP A 2 -8.08 24.95 -23.58
C ASP A 2 -7.58 23.86 -22.61
N LEU A 3 -7.03 22.76 -23.12
CA LEU A 3 -6.53 21.66 -22.28
C LEU A 3 -5.32 22.05 -21.40
N LEU A 4 -4.44 22.91 -21.91
CA LEU A 4 -3.30 23.44 -21.15
C LEU A 4 -3.77 24.38 -20.03
N VAL A 5 -4.74 25.26 -20.33
CA VAL A 5 -5.31 26.19 -19.34
C VAL A 5 -6.01 25.39 -18.24
N ILE A 6 -6.79 24.38 -18.59
CA ILE A 6 -7.46 23.48 -17.66
C ILE A 6 -6.44 22.78 -16.76
N GLY A 7 -5.37 22.22 -17.35
CA GLY A 7 -4.30 21.58 -16.60
C GLY A 7 -3.62 22.50 -15.59
N VAL A 8 -3.33 23.75 -15.98
CA VAL A 8 -2.74 24.76 -15.09
C VAL A 8 -3.70 25.12 -13.95
N ILE A 9 -4.98 25.36 -14.26
CA ILE A 9 -5.99 25.66 -13.24
C ILE A 9 -6.14 24.48 -12.27
N ALA A 10 -6.17 23.24 -12.78
CA ALA A 10 -6.25 22.04 -11.96
C ALA A 10 -5.06 21.94 -10.99
N LEU A 11 -3.83 22.14 -11.47
CA LEU A 11 -2.64 22.13 -10.62
C LEU A 11 -2.67 23.20 -9.54
N VAL A 12 -3.10 24.43 -9.89
CA VAL A 12 -3.28 25.52 -8.93
C VAL A 12 -4.36 25.18 -7.89
N ALA A 13 -5.49 24.62 -8.34
CA ALA A 13 -6.58 24.20 -7.44
C ALA A 13 -6.13 23.10 -6.47
N ILE A 14 -5.36 22.10 -6.95
CA ILE A 14 -4.80 21.04 -6.12
C ILE A 14 -3.83 21.62 -5.08
N ALA A 15 -2.91 22.50 -5.49
CA ALA A 15 -1.98 23.15 -4.59
C ALA A 15 -2.72 23.99 -3.54
N PHE A 16 -3.71 24.76 -3.95
CA PHE A 16 -4.56 25.56 -3.06
C PHE A 16 -5.35 24.70 -2.08
N ALA A 17 -6.00 23.64 -2.54
CA ALA A 17 -6.74 22.70 -1.70
C ALA A 17 -5.82 22.04 -0.65
N THR A 18 -4.60 21.67 -1.03
CA THR A 18 -3.62 21.07 -0.11
C THR A 18 -3.24 22.00 1.04
N VAL A 19 -3.10 23.32 0.77
CA VAL A 19 -2.77 24.32 1.78
C VAL A 19 -4.01 24.71 2.62
N LEU A 20 -5.20 24.77 2.00
CA LEU A 20 -6.43 25.23 2.65
C LEU A 20 -7.07 24.15 3.53
N SER A 21 -7.03 22.89 3.11
CA SER A 21 -7.69 21.77 3.81
C SER A 21 -7.33 21.65 5.29
N PRO A 22 -6.05 21.74 5.71
CA PRO A 22 -5.70 21.70 7.13
C PRO A 22 -6.26 22.88 7.93
N ARG A 23 -6.40 24.07 7.31
CA ARG A 23 -6.95 25.27 7.95
C ARG A 23 -8.46 25.15 8.16
N LEU A 24 -9.17 24.52 7.22
CA LEU A 24 -10.61 24.27 7.31
C LEU A 24 -10.95 23.03 8.16
N GLY A 25 -9.96 22.19 8.48
CA GLY A 25 -10.18 20.95 9.22
C GLY A 25 -10.93 19.87 8.42
N VAL A 26 -10.97 20.00 7.07
CA VAL A 26 -11.61 19.04 6.15
C VAL A 26 -10.56 18.33 5.28
N ALA A 27 -10.95 17.20 4.69
CA ALA A 27 -10.08 16.48 3.76
C ALA A 27 -9.93 17.21 2.42
N SER A 28 -8.72 17.17 1.81
CA SER A 28 -8.45 17.79 0.51
C SER A 28 -9.44 17.40 -0.59
N PRO A 29 -9.87 16.14 -0.73
CA PRO A 29 -10.88 15.75 -1.69
C PRO A 29 -12.19 16.53 -1.60
N LEU A 30 -12.68 16.83 -0.40
CA LEU A 30 -13.89 17.63 -0.22
C LEU A 30 -13.75 19.05 -0.77
N VAL A 31 -12.58 19.66 -0.53
CA VAL A 31 -12.29 21.01 -1.06
C VAL A 31 -12.21 20.97 -2.58
N LEU A 32 -11.60 19.94 -3.17
CA LEU A 32 -11.46 19.78 -4.62
C LEU A 32 -12.78 19.52 -5.30
N VAL A 33 -13.63 18.66 -4.75
CA VAL A 33 -15.00 18.47 -5.25
C VAL A 33 -15.79 19.80 -5.20
N ALA A 34 -15.71 20.53 -4.10
CA ALA A 34 -16.38 21.82 -3.97
C ALA A 34 -15.86 22.86 -4.98
N LEU A 35 -14.55 22.89 -5.24
CA LEU A 35 -13.94 23.74 -6.27
C LEU A 35 -14.39 23.32 -7.67
N GLY A 36 -14.47 22.00 -7.95
CA GLY A 36 -14.98 21.47 -9.22
C GLY A 36 -16.43 21.86 -9.46
N VAL A 37 -17.32 21.68 -8.47
CA VAL A 37 -18.70 22.12 -8.53
C VAL A 37 -18.79 23.64 -8.69
N GLY A 38 -17.99 24.41 -7.96
CA GLY A 38 -17.94 25.87 -8.11
C GLY A 38 -17.51 26.31 -9.52
N ALA A 39 -16.55 25.61 -10.10
CA ALA A 39 -16.06 25.88 -11.47
C ALA A 39 -17.11 25.52 -12.54
N SER A 40 -17.91 24.47 -12.34
CA SER A 40 -18.98 24.10 -13.26
C SER A 40 -20.17 25.06 -13.27
N LEU A 41 -20.32 25.90 -12.24
CA LEU A 41 -21.34 26.96 -12.20
C LEU A 41 -20.98 28.20 -13.04
N VAL A 42 -19.74 28.31 -13.52
CA VAL A 42 -19.30 29.47 -14.33
C VAL A 42 -19.79 29.28 -15.77
N PRO A 43 -20.60 30.21 -16.31
CA PRO A 43 -21.31 30.05 -17.59
C PRO A 43 -20.38 29.93 -18.84
N PHE A 44 -19.09 30.20 -18.68
CA PHE A 44 -18.07 30.08 -19.74
C PHE A 44 -17.01 28.97 -19.39
N GLY A 45 -17.38 28.07 -18.48
CA GLY A 45 -16.50 26.95 -18.09
C GLY A 45 -16.28 25.99 -19.27
N PRO A 46 -15.09 25.38 -19.37
CA PRO A 46 -14.83 24.40 -20.44
C PRO A 46 -15.72 23.17 -20.23
N GLU A 47 -16.35 22.72 -21.31
CA GLU A 47 -17.02 21.43 -21.32
C GLU A 47 -15.95 20.31 -21.31
N ILE A 48 -15.64 19.83 -20.11
CA ILE A 48 -14.67 18.74 -19.94
C ILE A 48 -15.46 17.45 -19.88
N SER A 49 -15.37 16.63 -20.92
CA SER A 49 -15.74 15.22 -20.87
C SER A 49 -14.46 14.40 -20.80
N VAL A 50 -14.21 13.77 -19.66
CA VAL A 50 -13.03 12.89 -19.52
C VAL A 50 -13.45 11.47 -19.88
N ASP A 51 -12.71 10.86 -20.81
CA ASP A 51 -12.93 9.45 -21.14
C ASP A 51 -12.70 8.58 -19.88
N PRO A 52 -13.72 7.84 -19.43
CA PRO A 52 -13.58 6.95 -18.27
C PRO A 52 -12.43 5.94 -18.40
N GLN A 53 -12.09 5.53 -19.62
CA GLN A 53 -10.97 4.63 -19.88
C GLN A 53 -9.62 5.28 -19.53
N LEU A 54 -9.48 6.59 -19.72
CA LEU A 54 -8.29 7.35 -19.34
C LEU A 54 -8.10 7.33 -17.81
N ILE A 55 -9.19 7.41 -17.05
CA ILE A 55 -9.15 7.31 -15.58
C ILE A 55 -8.77 5.87 -15.18
N LEU A 56 -9.45 4.86 -15.73
CA LEU A 56 -9.24 3.46 -15.34
C LEU A 56 -7.88 2.90 -15.77
N ALA A 57 -7.41 3.21 -16.99
CA ALA A 57 -6.17 2.68 -17.53
C ALA A 57 -4.98 3.63 -17.36
N GLY A 58 -5.22 4.94 -17.31
CA GLY A 58 -4.15 5.95 -17.24
C GLY A 58 -3.85 6.43 -15.81
N VAL A 59 -4.88 6.64 -14.99
CA VAL A 59 -4.72 7.27 -13.66
C VAL A 59 -4.72 6.26 -12.52
N LEU A 60 -5.62 5.27 -12.53
CA LEU A 60 -5.72 4.31 -11.43
C LEU A 60 -4.49 3.39 -11.27
N PRO A 61 -3.84 2.83 -12.32
CA PRO A 61 -2.67 1.99 -12.13
C PRO A 61 -1.51 2.71 -11.41
N PRO A 62 -1.08 3.94 -11.80
CA PRO A 62 -0.04 4.66 -11.06
C PRO A 62 -0.49 5.07 -9.64
N LEU A 63 -1.76 5.42 -9.44
CA LEU A 63 -2.30 5.75 -8.11
C LEU A 63 -2.21 4.54 -7.17
N LEU A 64 -2.67 3.38 -7.62
CA LEU A 64 -2.63 2.14 -6.84
C LEU A 64 -1.21 1.60 -6.66
N TYR A 65 -0.32 1.81 -7.63
CA TYR A 65 1.10 1.51 -7.46
C TYR A 65 1.73 2.37 -6.36
N ALA A 66 1.48 3.68 -6.36
CA ALA A 66 1.96 4.61 -5.33
C ALA A 66 1.49 4.19 -3.92
N ALA A 67 0.20 3.88 -3.80
CA ALA A 67 -0.37 3.37 -2.57
C ALA A 67 0.29 2.03 -2.15
N GLY A 68 0.52 1.11 -3.10
CA GLY A 68 1.24 -0.15 -2.86
C GLY A 68 2.69 0.05 -2.38
N VAL A 69 3.41 1.04 -2.92
CA VAL A 69 4.77 1.40 -2.48
C VAL A 69 4.79 1.90 -1.04
N SER A 70 3.77 2.63 -0.61
CA SER A 70 3.70 3.27 0.70
C SER A 70 3.34 2.31 1.85
N VAL A 71 2.70 1.16 1.55
CA VAL A 71 2.25 0.20 2.56
C VAL A 71 3.41 -0.61 3.16
N PRO A 72 3.59 -0.62 4.50
CA PRO A 72 4.58 -1.44 5.16
C PRO A 72 4.25 -2.94 5.01
N ALA A 73 5.09 -3.68 4.27
CA ALA A 73 4.84 -5.10 4.00
C ALA A 73 4.79 -5.99 5.25
N THR A 74 5.42 -5.58 6.36
CA THR A 74 5.35 -6.28 7.64
C THR A 74 3.95 -6.26 8.22
N ASP A 75 3.29 -5.09 8.21
CA ASP A 75 1.95 -4.92 8.77
C ASP A 75 0.90 -5.55 7.86
N PHE A 76 1.05 -5.39 6.54
CA PHE A 76 0.25 -6.07 5.53
C PHE A 76 0.27 -7.59 5.70
N ARG A 77 1.45 -8.19 5.85
CA ARG A 77 1.59 -9.64 6.02
C ARG A 77 0.93 -10.15 7.31
N ARG A 78 1.03 -9.40 8.40
CA ARG A 78 0.47 -9.78 9.71
C ARG A 78 -1.04 -9.87 9.69
N ASP A 79 -1.70 -8.94 9.04
CA ASP A 79 -3.15 -8.85 8.96
C ASP A 79 -3.71 -9.29 7.58
N PHE A 80 -2.90 -9.99 6.76
CA PHE A 80 -3.25 -10.42 5.39
C PHE A 80 -4.63 -11.10 5.29
N ARG A 81 -4.96 -11.97 6.25
CA ARG A 81 -6.28 -12.63 6.28
C ARG A 81 -7.42 -11.66 6.51
N SER A 82 -7.21 -10.67 7.36
CA SER A 82 -8.22 -9.65 7.66
C SER A 82 -8.37 -8.67 6.51
N ILE A 83 -7.25 -8.27 5.90
CA ILE A 83 -7.22 -7.44 4.69
C ILE A 83 -7.94 -8.18 3.55
N GLY A 84 -7.61 -9.44 3.28
CA GLY A 84 -8.27 -10.23 2.24
C GLY A 84 -9.76 -10.43 2.49
N ALA A 85 -10.18 -10.57 3.75
CA ALA A 85 -11.60 -10.63 4.09
C ALA A 85 -12.32 -9.29 3.82
N LEU A 86 -11.70 -8.16 4.15
CA LEU A 86 -12.29 -6.83 3.92
C LEU A 86 -12.24 -6.40 2.46
N SER A 87 -11.14 -6.68 1.75
CA SER A 87 -10.99 -6.25 0.36
C SER A 87 -11.69 -7.15 -0.65
N VAL A 88 -11.79 -8.46 -0.41
CA VAL A 88 -12.38 -9.39 -1.39
C VAL A 88 -13.74 -9.92 -0.91
N ALA A 89 -13.79 -10.53 0.29
CA ALA A 89 -15.04 -11.14 0.73
C ALA A 89 -16.13 -10.09 1.02
N LEU A 90 -15.79 -8.96 1.65
CA LEU A 90 -16.75 -7.87 1.87
C LEU A 90 -17.19 -7.25 0.53
N THR A 91 -16.28 -7.06 -0.44
CA THR A 91 -16.62 -6.55 -1.78
C THR A 91 -17.62 -7.47 -2.48
N ILE A 92 -17.41 -8.79 -2.45
CA ILE A 92 -18.34 -9.76 -3.02
C ILE A 92 -19.71 -9.68 -2.31
N VAL A 93 -19.72 -9.69 -0.96
CA VAL A 93 -20.96 -9.60 -0.18
C VAL A 93 -21.70 -8.29 -0.46
N THR A 94 -20.96 -7.16 -0.52
CA THR A 94 -21.56 -5.87 -0.85
C THR A 94 -22.12 -5.85 -2.27
N THR A 95 -21.38 -6.38 -3.25
CA THR A 95 -21.85 -6.50 -4.64
C THR A 95 -23.17 -7.27 -4.73
N VAL A 96 -23.25 -8.42 -4.05
CA VAL A 96 -24.47 -9.25 -4.07
C VAL A 96 -25.63 -8.55 -3.38
N LEU A 97 -25.43 -8.01 -2.16
CA LEU A 97 -26.50 -7.35 -1.40
C LEU A 97 -26.96 -6.05 -2.08
N MET A 98 -26.04 -5.25 -2.58
CA MET A 98 -26.40 -4.04 -3.34
C MET A 98 -27.08 -4.41 -4.66
N GLY A 99 -26.63 -5.47 -5.33
CA GLY A 99 -27.31 -5.99 -6.52
C GLY A 99 -28.78 -6.34 -6.25
N VAL A 100 -29.07 -7.00 -5.12
CA VAL A 100 -30.44 -7.26 -4.69
C VAL A 100 -31.21 -5.95 -4.45
N VAL A 101 -30.61 -4.96 -3.77
CA VAL A 101 -31.23 -3.64 -3.53
C VAL A 101 -31.54 -2.94 -4.85
N PHE A 102 -30.62 -2.92 -5.80
CA PHE A 102 -30.84 -2.31 -7.11
C PHE A 102 -31.90 -3.04 -7.92
N TYR A 103 -31.95 -4.38 -7.90
CA TYR A 103 -32.97 -5.15 -8.56
C TYR A 103 -34.38 -4.85 -8.05
N TRP A 104 -34.54 -4.67 -6.73
CA TRP A 104 -35.82 -4.31 -6.14
C TRP A 104 -36.21 -2.86 -6.40
N MET A 105 -35.23 -1.98 -6.51
CA MET A 105 -35.46 -0.55 -6.75
C MET A 105 -35.78 -0.26 -8.23
N PHE A 106 -35.21 -1.04 -9.14
CA PHE A 106 -35.37 -0.91 -10.58
C PHE A 106 -35.87 -2.22 -11.23
N PRO A 107 -37.20 -2.45 -11.26
CA PRO A 107 -37.76 -3.69 -11.82
C PRO A 107 -37.44 -3.92 -13.31
N ALA A 108 -37.06 -2.88 -14.04
CA ALA A 108 -36.66 -2.95 -15.44
C ALA A 108 -35.22 -3.48 -15.64
N LEU A 109 -34.41 -3.54 -14.58
CA LEU A 109 -33.05 -4.07 -14.65
C LEU A 109 -33.02 -5.58 -14.53
N SER A 110 -32.26 -6.23 -15.42
CA SER A 110 -31.94 -7.65 -15.26
C SER A 110 -30.94 -7.86 -14.10
N TRP A 111 -30.87 -9.08 -13.56
CA TRP A 111 -29.93 -9.44 -12.49
C TRP A 111 -28.47 -9.09 -12.79
N PRO A 112 -27.91 -9.34 -14.00
CA PRO A 112 -26.55 -8.94 -14.31
C PRO A 112 -26.31 -7.43 -14.18
N TRP A 113 -27.20 -6.59 -14.67
CA TRP A 113 -27.10 -5.13 -14.51
C TRP A 113 -27.18 -4.70 -13.05
N ALA A 114 -28.08 -5.31 -12.28
CA ALA A 114 -28.20 -5.04 -10.84
C ALA A 114 -26.90 -5.41 -10.09
N PHE A 115 -26.28 -6.54 -10.42
CA PHE A 115 -24.98 -6.91 -9.84
C PHE A 115 -23.85 -6.01 -10.34
N ALA A 116 -23.87 -5.53 -11.58
CA ALA A 116 -22.92 -4.55 -12.09
C ALA A 116 -22.95 -3.26 -11.24
N LEU A 117 -24.16 -2.76 -10.94
CA LEU A 117 -24.34 -1.59 -10.04
C LEU A 117 -23.88 -1.90 -8.61
N GLY A 118 -24.16 -3.10 -8.11
CA GLY A 118 -23.64 -3.55 -6.81
C GLY A 118 -22.12 -3.55 -6.77
N ALA A 119 -21.45 -3.99 -7.84
CA ALA A 119 -20.01 -3.93 -7.98
C ALA A 119 -19.47 -2.50 -8.03
N ILE A 120 -20.16 -1.59 -8.76
CA ILE A 120 -19.82 -0.17 -8.89
C ILE A 120 -19.80 0.54 -7.53
N VAL A 121 -20.77 0.27 -6.65
CA VAL A 121 -20.86 0.94 -5.33
C VAL A 121 -20.16 0.20 -4.21
N SER A 122 -19.53 -0.95 -4.48
CA SER A 122 -18.87 -1.74 -3.44
C SER A 122 -17.49 -1.22 -3.03
N PRO A 123 -16.65 -0.58 -3.90
CA PRO A 123 -15.32 -0.07 -3.53
C PRO A 123 -15.38 0.95 -2.40
N THR A 124 -14.30 1.02 -1.62
CA THR A 124 -14.14 2.00 -0.54
C THR A 124 -12.87 2.82 -0.72
N ASP A 125 -12.97 4.11 -0.46
CA ASP A 125 -11.95 5.10 -0.74
C ASP A 125 -10.87 5.17 0.35
N ALA A 126 -9.62 5.46 -0.05
CA ALA A 126 -8.48 5.66 0.83
C ALA A 126 -8.54 6.99 1.63
N VAL A 127 -9.39 7.96 1.28
CA VAL A 127 -9.53 9.24 1.99
C VAL A 127 -9.84 9.04 3.48
N ALA A 128 -10.67 8.04 3.81
CA ALA A 128 -10.92 7.67 5.20
C ALA A 128 -9.64 7.37 5.95
N THR A 129 -8.76 6.58 5.35
CA THR A 129 -7.50 6.18 5.98
C THR A 129 -6.58 7.38 6.18
N ALA A 130 -6.52 8.31 5.23
CA ALA A 130 -5.74 9.53 5.36
C ALA A 130 -6.20 10.39 6.56
N ILE A 131 -7.53 10.52 6.77
CA ILE A 131 -8.09 11.24 7.94
C ILE A 131 -7.74 10.50 9.24
N VAL A 132 -7.94 9.18 9.28
CA VAL A 132 -7.66 8.33 10.46
C VAL A 132 -6.18 8.41 10.83
N LYS A 133 -5.28 8.35 9.85
CA LYS A 133 -3.82 8.45 10.03
C LYS A 133 -3.41 9.79 10.63
N ARG A 134 -3.97 10.91 10.14
CA ARG A 134 -3.70 12.25 10.68
C ARG A 134 -4.14 12.43 12.14
N GLN A 135 -5.12 11.66 12.61
CA GLN A 135 -5.60 11.70 13.99
C GLN A 135 -4.79 10.80 14.96
N GLY A 136 -3.71 10.19 14.49
CA GLY A 136 -2.80 9.39 15.32
C GLY A 136 -3.45 8.11 15.86
N VAL A 137 -4.30 7.48 15.08
CA VAL A 137 -4.91 6.18 15.43
C VAL A 137 -3.90 5.06 15.26
N SER A 138 -4.13 3.94 15.93
CA SER A 138 -3.27 2.74 15.91
C SER A 138 -2.81 2.37 14.49
N PRO A 139 -1.49 2.15 14.27
CA PRO A 139 -0.93 1.77 12.96
C PRO A 139 -1.57 0.52 12.37
N ARG A 140 -2.02 -0.41 13.22
CA ARG A 140 -2.70 -1.63 12.78
C ARG A 140 -4.03 -1.34 12.12
N LEU A 141 -4.83 -0.41 12.67
CA LEU A 141 -6.11 -0.04 12.07
C LEU A 141 -5.87 0.68 10.73
N VAL A 142 -4.86 1.56 10.67
CA VAL A 142 -4.45 2.23 9.43
C VAL A 142 -4.04 1.20 8.37
N ALA A 143 -3.18 0.23 8.71
CA ALA A 143 -2.74 -0.82 7.78
C ALA A 143 -3.89 -1.71 7.28
N LEU A 144 -4.92 -1.95 8.08
CA LEU A 144 -6.11 -2.68 7.66
C LEU A 144 -6.94 -1.88 6.65
N LEU A 145 -7.12 -0.58 6.89
CA LEU A 145 -7.88 0.31 6.00
C LEU A 145 -7.12 0.55 4.68
N ASP A 146 -5.79 0.81 4.75
CA ASP A 146 -4.93 0.93 3.56
C ASP A 146 -4.96 -0.37 2.74
N GLY A 147 -4.82 -1.52 3.40
CA GLY A 147 -4.84 -2.82 2.72
C GLY A 147 -6.20 -3.15 2.13
N GLU A 148 -7.30 -2.73 2.76
CA GLU A 148 -8.65 -2.89 2.23
C GLU A 148 -8.81 -2.09 0.94
N SER A 149 -8.52 -0.79 0.95
CA SER A 149 -8.72 0.10 -0.20
C SER A 149 -7.84 -0.28 -1.40
N LEU A 150 -6.66 -0.88 -1.18
CA LEU A 150 -5.76 -1.31 -2.26
C LEU A 150 -6.34 -2.41 -3.16
N PHE A 151 -7.10 -3.34 -2.60
CA PHE A 151 -7.55 -4.53 -3.33
C PHE A 151 -9.05 -4.56 -3.61
N ASN A 152 -9.87 -3.79 -2.87
CA ASN A 152 -11.32 -3.77 -3.07
C ASN A 152 -11.70 -3.17 -4.43
N ASP A 153 -11.01 -2.11 -4.88
CA ASP A 153 -11.24 -1.46 -6.17
C ASP A 153 -11.03 -2.46 -7.32
N ALA A 154 -9.90 -3.17 -7.26
CA ALA A 154 -9.57 -4.17 -8.25
C ALA A 154 -10.55 -5.35 -8.22
N ALA A 155 -10.95 -5.82 -7.02
CA ALA A 155 -11.95 -6.88 -6.88
C ALA A 155 -13.31 -6.45 -7.44
N ALA A 156 -13.74 -5.23 -7.16
CA ALA A 156 -14.99 -4.67 -7.65
C ALA A 156 -15.03 -4.54 -9.17
N LEU A 157 -13.94 -4.07 -9.79
CA LEU A 157 -13.87 -3.94 -11.25
C LEU A 157 -13.83 -5.30 -11.97
N VAL A 158 -13.22 -6.33 -11.37
CA VAL A 158 -13.32 -7.71 -11.89
C VAL A 158 -14.76 -8.23 -11.80
N LEU A 159 -15.46 -7.98 -10.69
CA LEU A 159 -16.88 -8.33 -10.53
C LEU A 159 -17.77 -7.54 -11.50
N LEU A 160 -17.49 -6.26 -11.72
CA LEU A 160 -18.20 -5.43 -12.70
C LEU A 160 -18.04 -6.00 -14.12
N ARG A 161 -16.80 -6.28 -14.56
CA ARG A 161 -16.54 -6.88 -15.88
C ARG A 161 -17.28 -8.21 -16.04
N ALA A 162 -17.28 -9.06 -15.01
CA ALA A 162 -18.00 -10.34 -15.02
C ALA A 162 -19.53 -10.14 -15.08
N ALA A 163 -20.08 -9.18 -14.34
CA ALA A 163 -21.50 -8.86 -14.37
C ALA A 163 -21.94 -8.28 -15.73
N VAL A 164 -21.15 -7.38 -16.31
CA VAL A 164 -21.40 -6.85 -17.66
C VAL A 164 -21.31 -7.96 -18.71
N ALA A 165 -20.31 -8.84 -18.66
CA ALA A 165 -20.21 -9.99 -19.56
C ALA A 165 -21.44 -10.92 -19.47
N ALA A 166 -22.00 -11.09 -18.28
CA ALA A 166 -23.21 -11.89 -18.04
C ALA A 166 -24.49 -11.27 -18.64
N THR A 167 -24.48 -10.03 -19.08
CA THR A 167 -25.62 -9.43 -19.81
C THR A 167 -25.72 -9.93 -21.24
N ALA A 168 -24.58 -10.29 -21.86
CA ALA A 168 -24.50 -10.72 -23.26
C ALA A 168 -24.66 -12.24 -23.42
N SER A 169 -24.42 -13.06 -22.38
CA SER A 169 -24.48 -14.52 -22.43
C SER A 169 -24.88 -15.11 -21.08
N ALA A 170 -25.51 -16.30 -21.11
CA ALA A 170 -25.80 -17.04 -19.88
C ALA A 170 -24.50 -17.61 -19.29
N VAL A 171 -23.92 -16.88 -18.35
CA VAL A 171 -22.66 -17.26 -17.67
C VAL A 171 -22.98 -18.04 -16.40
N SER A 172 -22.31 -19.18 -16.21
CA SER A 172 -22.40 -19.98 -14.99
C SER A 172 -21.68 -19.25 -13.84
N LEU A 173 -22.26 -19.25 -12.63
CA LEU A 173 -21.61 -18.74 -11.42
C LEU A 173 -20.24 -19.38 -11.16
N TRP A 174 -20.08 -20.66 -11.55
CA TRP A 174 -18.81 -21.36 -11.44
C TRP A 174 -17.75 -20.78 -12.37
N THR A 175 -18.12 -20.48 -13.62
CA THR A 175 -17.21 -19.86 -14.58
C THR A 175 -16.76 -18.48 -14.08
N VAL A 176 -17.70 -17.66 -13.59
CA VAL A 176 -17.37 -16.35 -13.00
C VAL A 176 -16.39 -16.48 -11.82
N ALA A 177 -16.62 -17.46 -10.93
CA ALA A 177 -15.73 -17.67 -9.79
C ALA A 177 -14.34 -18.13 -10.21
N VAL A 178 -14.23 -19.01 -11.19
CA VAL A 178 -12.95 -19.47 -11.74
C VAL A 178 -12.21 -18.33 -12.43
N ASP A 179 -12.89 -17.60 -13.29
CA ASP A 179 -12.31 -16.46 -14.03
C ASP A 179 -11.82 -15.37 -13.07
N PHE A 180 -12.59 -15.09 -12.00
CA PHE A 180 -12.17 -14.17 -10.94
C PHE A 180 -10.86 -14.63 -10.28
N VAL A 181 -10.78 -15.89 -9.86
CA VAL A 181 -9.59 -16.43 -9.19
C VAL A 181 -8.40 -16.46 -10.15
N VAL A 182 -8.59 -16.90 -11.39
CA VAL A 182 -7.54 -16.96 -12.40
C VAL A 182 -7.03 -15.54 -12.71
N SER A 183 -7.93 -14.59 -12.94
CA SER A 183 -7.59 -13.18 -13.18
C SER A 183 -6.75 -12.59 -12.05
N MET A 184 -7.13 -12.85 -10.77
CA MET A 184 -6.39 -12.40 -9.60
C MET A 184 -5.00 -13.05 -9.50
N VAL A 185 -4.90 -14.37 -9.70
CA VAL A 185 -3.63 -15.10 -9.61
C VAL A 185 -2.65 -14.65 -10.71
N VAL A 186 -3.12 -14.54 -11.95
CA VAL A 186 -2.30 -14.09 -13.08
C VAL A 186 -1.82 -12.66 -12.86
N ALA A 187 -2.70 -11.77 -12.40
CA ALA A 187 -2.33 -10.39 -12.07
C ALA A 187 -1.25 -10.30 -10.99
N VAL A 188 -1.37 -11.11 -9.92
CA VAL A 188 -0.36 -11.19 -8.85
C VAL A 188 0.98 -11.67 -9.39
N VAL A 189 1.00 -12.67 -10.26
CA VAL A 189 2.24 -13.19 -10.86
C VAL A 189 2.90 -12.15 -11.74
N ILE A 190 2.15 -11.49 -12.63
CA ILE A 190 2.67 -10.43 -13.50
C ILE A 190 3.21 -9.27 -12.67
N GLY A 191 2.43 -8.77 -11.71
CA GLY A 191 2.85 -7.67 -10.83
C GLY A 191 4.11 -8.02 -10.03
N TRP A 192 4.21 -9.25 -9.52
CA TRP A 192 5.40 -9.71 -8.81
C TRP A 192 6.64 -9.75 -9.71
N ILE A 193 6.51 -10.27 -10.94
CA ILE A 193 7.61 -10.33 -11.92
C ILE A 193 8.06 -8.91 -12.26
N VAL A 194 7.13 -8.03 -12.64
CA VAL A 194 7.44 -6.65 -13.02
C VAL A 194 8.07 -5.87 -11.86
N GLY A 195 7.52 -5.98 -10.65
CA GLY A 195 8.11 -5.35 -9.46
C GLY A 195 9.53 -5.85 -9.16
N ARG A 196 9.79 -7.14 -9.35
CA ARG A 196 11.11 -7.76 -9.17
C ARG A 196 12.12 -7.29 -10.21
N VAL A 197 11.69 -7.25 -11.48
CA VAL A 197 12.49 -6.76 -12.60
C VAL A 197 12.79 -5.27 -12.43
N SER A 198 11.78 -4.49 -12.05
CA SER A 198 11.95 -3.06 -11.75
C SER A 198 13.02 -2.80 -10.69
N LEU A 199 12.99 -3.53 -9.58
CA LEU A 199 14.02 -3.42 -8.55
C LEU A 199 15.41 -3.80 -9.08
N TRP A 200 15.51 -4.85 -9.90
CA TRP A 200 16.78 -5.28 -10.49
C TRP A 200 17.33 -4.26 -11.47
N VAL A 201 16.50 -3.69 -12.35
CA VAL A 201 16.90 -2.63 -13.28
C VAL A 201 17.36 -1.39 -12.52
N ARG A 202 16.56 -0.91 -11.58
CA ARG A 202 16.85 0.32 -10.82
C ARG A 202 18.05 0.18 -9.89
N SER A 203 18.36 -1.01 -9.40
CA SER A 203 19.59 -1.24 -8.60
C SER A 203 20.88 -1.14 -9.41
N ARG A 204 20.78 -1.10 -10.74
CA ARG A 204 21.93 -0.90 -11.65
C ARG A 204 22.02 0.51 -12.23
N MET A 205 21.01 1.34 -11.98
CA MET A 205 21.01 2.72 -12.41
C MET A 205 21.76 3.58 -11.39
N THR A 206 22.78 4.30 -11.83
CA THR A 206 23.53 5.26 -11.02
C THR A 206 22.85 6.62 -10.97
N ASP A 207 22.12 7.00 -12.02
CA ASP A 207 21.39 8.26 -12.08
C ASP A 207 20.03 8.16 -11.40
N VAL A 208 19.81 9.02 -10.38
CA VAL A 208 18.58 9.08 -9.58
C VAL A 208 17.37 9.49 -10.42
N ASN A 209 17.58 10.41 -11.39
CA ASN A 209 16.50 10.89 -12.25
C ASN A 209 16.05 9.80 -13.23
N ALA A 210 17.01 9.10 -13.86
CA ALA A 210 16.70 7.97 -14.73
C ALA A 210 15.93 6.86 -13.97
N ALA A 211 16.36 6.52 -12.75
CA ALA A 211 15.67 5.55 -11.92
C ALA A 211 14.24 6.00 -11.54
N THR A 212 14.03 7.31 -11.36
CA THR A 212 12.71 7.89 -11.08
C THR A 212 11.80 7.85 -12.31
N VAL A 213 12.29 8.31 -13.47
CA VAL A 213 11.53 8.27 -14.74
C VAL A 213 11.12 6.82 -15.07
N PHE A 214 12.05 5.87 -14.94
CA PHE A 214 11.74 4.46 -15.12
C PHE A 214 10.64 3.99 -14.16
N SER A 215 10.65 4.46 -12.92
CA SER A 215 9.64 4.07 -11.92
C SER A 215 8.22 4.48 -12.31
N PHE A 216 8.03 5.59 -13.03
CA PHE A 216 6.72 6.01 -13.54
C PHE A 216 6.17 5.11 -14.65
N ALA A 217 7.03 4.39 -15.35
CA ALA A 217 6.58 3.40 -16.33
C ALA A 217 6.13 2.08 -15.69
N VAL A 218 6.60 1.75 -14.47
CA VAL A 218 6.37 0.44 -13.83
C VAL A 218 4.89 0.08 -13.65
N PRO A 219 3.99 0.99 -13.20
CA PRO A 219 2.57 0.67 -13.11
C PRO A 219 1.97 0.22 -14.44
N PHE A 220 2.35 0.86 -15.54
CA PHE A 220 1.88 0.52 -16.89
C PHE A 220 2.51 -0.76 -17.41
N LEU A 221 3.80 -0.98 -17.13
CA LEU A 221 4.48 -2.26 -17.45
C LEU A 221 3.85 -3.45 -16.71
N ALA A 222 3.17 -3.22 -15.58
CA ALA A 222 2.44 -4.24 -14.86
C ALA A 222 0.98 -4.36 -15.35
N SER A 223 0.28 -3.23 -15.52
CA SER A 223 -1.15 -3.23 -15.84
C SER A 223 -1.45 -3.64 -17.28
N LEU A 224 -0.74 -3.09 -18.27
CA LEU A 224 -1.03 -3.34 -19.68
C LEU A 224 -0.91 -4.82 -20.07
N PRO A 225 0.17 -5.55 -19.71
CA PRO A 225 0.25 -6.98 -20.02
C PRO A 225 -0.81 -7.80 -19.27
N ALA A 226 -1.15 -7.40 -18.04
CA ALA A 226 -2.18 -8.10 -17.27
C ALA A 226 -3.55 -7.94 -17.93
N ASP A 227 -3.94 -6.72 -18.32
CA ASP A 227 -5.19 -6.48 -19.04
C ASP A 227 -5.22 -7.18 -20.41
N ALA A 228 -4.09 -7.23 -21.14
CA ALA A 228 -3.99 -7.91 -22.42
C ALA A 228 -4.27 -9.42 -22.36
N VAL A 229 -3.97 -10.08 -21.22
CA VAL A 229 -4.26 -11.49 -20.99
C VAL A 229 -5.61 -11.74 -20.26
N GLY A 230 -6.44 -10.69 -20.11
CA GLY A 230 -7.72 -10.77 -19.40
C GLY A 230 -7.62 -10.79 -17.88
N ALA A 231 -6.43 -10.54 -17.32
CA ALA A 231 -6.25 -10.41 -15.87
C ALA A 231 -6.53 -8.96 -15.40
N SER A 232 -6.44 -8.70 -14.09
CA SER A 232 -6.64 -7.36 -13.54
C SER A 232 -5.36 -6.54 -13.55
N GLY A 233 -5.25 -5.55 -14.46
CA GLY A 233 -4.13 -4.63 -14.51
C GLY A 233 -3.93 -3.85 -13.22
N LEU A 234 -5.02 -3.50 -12.52
CA LEU A 234 -4.95 -2.78 -11.25
C LEU A 234 -4.31 -3.62 -10.14
N VAL A 235 -4.68 -4.92 -10.02
CA VAL A 235 -4.02 -5.85 -9.09
C VAL A 235 -2.54 -5.97 -9.42
N ALA A 236 -2.19 -6.08 -10.71
CA ALA A 236 -0.80 -6.18 -11.14
C ALA A 236 0.01 -4.93 -10.73
N ALA A 237 -0.56 -3.72 -10.91
CA ALA A 237 0.06 -2.47 -10.50
C ALA A 237 0.26 -2.38 -8.97
N VAL A 238 -0.75 -2.74 -8.17
CA VAL A 238 -0.66 -2.81 -6.69
C VAL A 238 0.45 -3.75 -6.26
N VAL A 239 0.48 -4.97 -6.81
CA VAL A 239 1.49 -5.97 -6.43
C VAL A 239 2.88 -5.53 -6.85
N ALA A 240 3.04 -4.91 -8.03
CA ALA A 240 4.31 -4.33 -8.44
C ALA A 240 4.76 -3.22 -7.49
N GLY A 241 3.84 -2.38 -7.00
CA GLY A 241 4.08 -1.36 -5.98
C GLY A 241 4.54 -1.95 -4.64
N LEU A 242 3.80 -2.96 -4.12
CA LEU A 242 4.16 -3.67 -2.89
C LEU A 242 5.54 -4.34 -2.97
N VAL A 243 5.84 -4.98 -4.09
CA VAL A 243 7.16 -5.62 -4.31
C VAL A 243 8.26 -4.59 -4.40
N SER A 244 8.03 -3.48 -5.12
CA SER A 244 8.99 -2.38 -5.27
C SER A 244 9.26 -1.68 -3.93
N GLY A 245 8.22 -1.32 -3.18
CA GLY A 245 8.34 -0.66 -1.88
C GLY A 245 9.05 -1.54 -0.83
N ASN A 246 8.69 -2.82 -0.77
CA ASN A 246 9.29 -3.75 0.20
C ASN A 246 10.76 -4.07 -0.12
N GLY A 247 11.11 -4.18 -1.42
CA GLY A 247 12.45 -4.53 -1.88
C GLY A 247 13.42 -3.34 -1.94
N ALA A 248 12.89 -2.11 -1.94
CA ALA A 248 13.68 -0.89 -2.09
C ALA A 248 14.78 -0.75 -1.04
N ALA A 249 14.47 -1.04 0.23
CA ALA A 249 15.41 -0.90 1.35
C ALA A 249 16.67 -1.79 1.24
N ARG A 250 16.57 -2.92 0.52
CA ARG A 250 17.69 -3.87 0.34
C ARG A 250 18.47 -3.68 -0.96
N ARG A 251 17.92 -2.96 -1.95
CA ARG A 251 18.46 -2.97 -3.32
C ARG A 251 18.75 -1.61 -3.90
N LEU A 252 18.09 -0.57 -3.38
CA LEU A 252 18.23 0.78 -3.90
C LEU A 252 19.07 1.64 -2.97
N SER A 253 19.88 2.52 -3.54
CA SER A 253 20.64 3.51 -2.78
C SER A 253 19.69 4.45 -1.99
N PRO A 254 20.15 5.05 -0.88
CA PRO A 254 19.35 5.97 -0.07
C PRO A 254 18.77 7.14 -0.88
N GLN A 255 19.56 7.71 -1.80
CA GLN A 255 19.16 8.83 -2.65
C GLN A 255 18.00 8.43 -3.57
N VAL A 256 18.12 7.30 -4.30
CA VAL A 256 17.08 6.77 -5.20
C VAL A 256 15.81 6.46 -4.40
N ARG A 257 15.94 5.90 -3.20
CA ARG A 257 14.80 5.54 -2.34
C ARG A 257 14.05 6.78 -1.85
N ARG A 258 14.78 7.80 -1.37
CA ARG A 258 14.19 9.06 -0.90
C ARG A 258 13.51 9.82 -2.04
N SER A 259 14.17 9.95 -3.18
CA SER A 259 13.61 10.57 -4.38
C SER A 259 12.34 9.84 -4.83
N HIS A 260 12.38 8.51 -4.87
CA HIS A 260 11.23 7.68 -5.23
C HIS A 260 10.02 7.93 -4.32
N GLN A 261 10.21 7.95 -3.00
CA GLN A 261 9.12 8.20 -2.06
C GLN A 261 8.50 9.60 -2.23
N GLN A 262 9.34 10.63 -2.38
CA GLN A 262 8.87 12.01 -2.57
C GLN A 262 8.12 12.19 -3.89
N ASN A 263 8.66 11.67 -4.99
CA ASN A 263 8.07 11.81 -6.32
C ASN A 263 6.74 11.06 -6.41
N TRP A 264 6.64 9.85 -5.85
CA TRP A 264 5.39 9.10 -5.85
C TRP A 264 4.34 9.72 -4.93
N HIS A 265 4.73 10.29 -3.79
CA HIS A 265 3.79 11.04 -2.95
C HIS A 265 3.23 12.27 -3.68
N THR A 266 4.08 12.99 -4.45
CA THR A 266 3.62 14.13 -5.26
C THR A 266 2.73 13.67 -6.41
N ALA A 267 3.08 12.59 -7.09
CA ALA A 267 2.27 12.02 -8.16
C ALA A 267 0.89 11.55 -7.65
N GLU A 268 0.86 10.85 -6.50
CA GLU A 268 -0.38 10.44 -5.82
C GLU A 268 -1.28 11.65 -5.55
N LEU A 269 -0.73 12.71 -4.97
CA LEU A 269 -1.48 13.94 -4.66
C LEU A 269 -2.04 14.62 -5.92
N MET A 270 -1.27 14.65 -7.00
CA MET A 270 -1.70 15.22 -8.29
C MET A 270 -2.80 14.38 -8.93
N LEU A 271 -2.62 13.05 -8.99
CA LEU A 271 -3.56 12.14 -9.61
C LEU A 271 -4.88 12.10 -8.83
N GLU A 272 -4.80 11.91 -7.51
CA GLU A 272 -5.96 11.93 -6.63
C GLU A 272 -6.71 13.28 -6.72
N GLY A 273 -5.95 14.38 -6.66
CA GLY A 273 -6.51 15.72 -6.76
C GLY A 273 -7.21 15.99 -8.08
N ALA A 274 -6.63 15.56 -9.20
CA ALA A 274 -7.22 15.70 -10.52
C ALA A 274 -8.56 14.98 -10.63
N ILE A 275 -8.63 13.74 -10.13
CA ILE A 275 -9.85 12.95 -10.19
C ILE A 275 -10.98 13.56 -9.35
N TYR A 276 -10.71 14.05 -8.13
CA TYR A 276 -11.73 14.71 -7.30
C TYR A 276 -12.21 16.03 -7.88
N LEU A 277 -11.32 16.77 -8.54
CA LEU A 277 -11.71 17.99 -9.27
C LEU A 277 -12.64 17.68 -10.44
N ILE A 278 -12.31 16.65 -11.24
CA ILE A 278 -13.13 16.16 -12.35
C ILE A 278 -14.50 15.69 -11.83
N LEU A 279 -14.51 14.93 -10.72
CA LEU A 279 -15.73 14.47 -10.07
C LEU A 279 -16.69 15.65 -9.76
N GLY A 280 -16.13 16.75 -9.24
CA GLY A 280 -16.91 17.96 -8.96
C GLY A 280 -17.39 18.66 -10.23
N LEU A 281 -16.56 18.74 -11.27
CA LEU A 281 -16.90 19.39 -12.54
C LEU A 281 -18.03 18.68 -13.29
N GLU A 282 -18.04 17.35 -13.29
CA GLU A 282 -19.02 16.55 -14.03
C GLU A 282 -20.37 16.40 -13.30
N LEU A 283 -20.45 16.71 -12.00
CA LEU A 283 -21.66 16.49 -11.21
C LEU A 283 -22.87 17.24 -11.74
N LEU A 284 -22.75 18.55 -12.00
CA LEU A 284 -23.87 19.36 -12.45
C LEU A 284 -24.37 18.91 -13.82
N ARG A 285 -23.48 18.58 -14.73
CA ARG A 285 -23.84 18.06 -16.06
C ARG A 285 -24.62 16.75 -15.92
N THR A 286 -24.16 15.83 -15.05
CA THR A 286 -24.86 14.57 -14.80
C THR A 286 -26.26 14.80 -14.21
N ILE A 287 -26.46 15.85 -13.40
CA ILE A 287 -27.76 16.25 -12.87
C ILE A 287 -28.65 16.80 -13.99
N GLU A 288 -28.11 17.63 -14.89
CA GLU A 288 -28.82 18.18 -16.04
C GLU A 288 -29.29 17.09 -16.99
N ASP A 289 -28.43 16.11 -17.29
CA ASP A 289 -28.77 14.95 -18.15
C ASP A 289 -29.99 14.16 -17.61
N VAL A 290 -30.06 14.00 -16.28
CA VAL A 290 -31.18 13.27 -15.63
C VAL A 290 -32.44 14.15 -15.44
N SER A 291 -32.29 15.46 -15.41
CA SER A 291 -33.45 16.36 -15.23
C SER A 291 -34.48 16.24 -16.37
N GLN A 292 -34.09 15.64 -17.48
CA GLN A 292 -34.95 15.35 -18.65
C GLN A 292 -35.62 13.96 -18.57
N ASP A 293 -35.25 13.11 -17.59
CA ASP A 293 -35.81 11.77 -17.42
C ASP A 293 -37.06 11.77 -16.53
N ASP A 294 -38.00 10.84 -16.81
CA ASP A 294 -39.31 10.73 -16.11
C ASP A 294 -39.20 10.47 -14.59
N LEU A 295 -38.12 9.83 -14.13
CA LEU A 295 -37.91 9.46 -12.72
C LEU A 295 -37.37 10.60 -11.85
N GLY A 296 -36.77 11.62 -12.46
CA GLY A 296 -36.36 12.85 -11.82
C GLY A 296 -35.20 12.74 -10.82
N VAL A 297 -34.55 13.88 -10.61
CA VAL A 297 -33.36 14.03 -9.73
C VAL A 297 -33.68 13.69 -8.26
N LEU A 298 -34.90 13.96 -7.78
CA LEU A 298 -35.29 13.67 -6.40
C LEU A 298 -35.27 12.16 -6.08
N PHE A 299 -35.70 11.35 -7.05
CA PHE A 299 -35.60 9.87 -6.93
C PHE A 299 -34.15 9.44 -6.82
N ALA A 300 -33.25 10.04 -7.62
CA ALA A 300 -31.81 9.71 -7.55
C ALA A 300 -31.21 9.99 -6.14
N PHE A 301 -31.58 11.10 -5.50
CA PHE A 301 -31.15 11.41 -4.12
C PHE A 301 -31.69 10.39 -3.12
N GLY A 302 -32.96 10.00 -3.21
CA GLY A 302 -33.58 8.99 -2.37
C GLY A 302 -32.91 7.63 -2.54
N ALA A 303 -32.67 7.24 -3.79
CA ALA A 303 -31.97 6.01 -4.16
C ALA A 303 -30.53 5.97 -3.61
N ALA A 304 -29.77 7.04 -3.82
CA ALA A 304 -28.40 7.15 -3.30
C ALA A 304 -28.37 7.08 -1.76
N GLY A 305 -29.31 7.74 -1.08
CA GLY A 305 -29.46 7.67 0.37
C GLY A 305 -29.72 6.23 0.87
N LEU A 306 -30.63 5.51 0.20
CA LEU A 306 -30.93 4.11 0.51
C LEU A 306 -29.69 3.22 0.30
N VAL A 307 -28.98 3.39 -0.82
CA VAL A 307 -27.76 2.64 -1.14
C VAL A 307 -26.66 2.91 -0.11
N LEU A 308 -26.47 4.16 0.33
CA LEU A 308 -25.50 4.50 1.37
C LEU A 308 -25.82 3.82 2.71
N VAL A 309 -27.08 3.86 3.14
CA VAL A 309 -27.52 3.20 4.37
C VAL A 309 -27.36 1.68 4.25
N ALA A 310 -27.80 1.09 3.16
CA ALA A 310 -27.69 -0.35 2.93
C ALA A 310 -26.23 -0.80 2.90
N ALA A 311 -25.35 -0.04 2.28
CA ALA A 311 -23.92 -0.32 2.25
C ALA A 311 -23.27 -0.20 3.64
N LEU A 312 -23.66 0.78 4.44
CA LEU A 312 -23.19 0.93 5.82
C LEU A 312 -23.64 -0.23 6.70
N VAL A 313 -24.91 -0.64 6.57
CA VAL A 313 -25.47 -1.80 7.28
C VAL A 313 -24.76 -3.09 6.88
N THR A 314 -24.57 -3.32 5.58
CA THR A 314 -23.82 -4.48 5.06
C THR A 314 -22.42 -4.53 5.63
N ARG A 315 -21.71 -3.41 5.64
CA ARG A 315 -20.37 -3.31 6.20
C ARG A 315 -20.36 -3.58 7.70
N ALA A 316 -21.31 -3.03 8.46
CA ALA A 316 -21.43 -3.28 9.89
C ALA A 316 -21.71 -4.76 10.17
N ALA A 317 -22.62 -5.38 9.42
CA ALA A 317 -22.96 -6.79 9.53
C ALA A 317 -21.76 -7.73 9.21
N PHE A 318 -20.85 -7.31 8.33
CA PHE A 318 -19.64 -8.06 7.99
C PHE A 318 -18.49 -7.83 9.01
N VAL A 319 -18.27 -6.58 9.42
CA VAL A 319 -17.18 -6.23 10.35
C VAL A 319 -17.43 -6.81 11.75
N ALA A 320 -18.67 -6.86 12.22
CA ALA A 320 -18.99 -7.38 13.55
C ALA A 320 -18.52 -8.84 13.77
N PRO A 321 -18.86 -9.82 12.94
CA PRO A 321 -18.35 -11.18 13.08
C PRO A 321 -16.84 -11.27 12.86
N LEU A 322 -16.25 -10.49 11.96
CA LEU A 322 -14.81 -10.44 11.75
C LEU A 322 -14.08 -10.07 13.05
N LEU A 323 -14.56 -9.06 13.79
CA LEU A 323 -14.00 -8.67 15.07
C LEU A 323 -14.15 -9.77 16.14
N VAL A 324 -15.28 -10.47 16.16
CA VAL A 324 -15.49 -11.61 17.07
C VAL A 324 -14.47 -12.70 16.80
N ILE A 325 -14.27 -13.07 15.54
CA ILE A 325 -13.28 -14.07 15.11
C ILE A 325 -11.87 -13.64 15.53
N GLN A 326 -11.49 -12.37 15.28
CA GLN A 326 -10.19 -11.85 15.64
C GLN A 326 -9.95 -11.83 17.16
N ARG A 327 -10.97 -11.48 17.96
CA ARG A 327 -10.90 -11.54 19.42
C ARG A 327 -10.69 -12.96 19.93
N HIS A 328 -11.39 -13.93 19.35
CA HIS A 328 -11.20 -15.36 19.68
C HIS A 328 -9.79 -15.82 19.32
N ALA A 329 -9.28 -15.43 18.15
CA ALA A 329 -7.91 -15.72 17.74
C ALA A 329 -6.87 -15.10 18.69
N ALA A 330 -7.07 -13.84 19.11
CA ALA A 330 -6.20 -13.16 20.07
C ALA A 330 -6.22 -13.87 21.46
N ARG A 331 -7.39 -14.23 21.97
CA ARG A 331 -7.51 -14.99 23.24
C ARG A 331 -6.85 -16.36 23.17
N ARG A 332 -6.98 -17.06 22.05
CA ARG A 332 -6.30 -18.35 21.82
C ARG A 332 -4.78 -18.18 21.80
N SER A 333 -4.31 -17.11 21.18
CA SER A 333 -2.90 -16.73 21.14
C SER A 333 -2.33 -16.45 22.53
N GLN A 334 -3.07 -15.72 23.39
CA GLN A 334 -2.66 -15.49 24.79
C GLN A 334 -2.44 -16.79 25.57
N ARG A 335 -3.30 -17.79 25.36
CA ARG A 335 -3.17 -19.10 26.03
C ARG A 335 -1.98 -19.92 25.52
N MET A 336 -1.52 -19.68 24.28
CA MET A 336 -0.38 -20.39 23.69
C MET A 336 0.97 -19.77 24.03
N ARG A 337 1.01 -18.46 24.34
CA ARG A 337 2.25 -17.71 24.63
C ARG A 337 3.14 -18.34 25.73
N PRO A 338 2.63 -18.74 26.92
CA PRO A 338 3.47 -19.35 27.95
C PRO A 338 4.04 -20.70 27.52
N ARG A 339 3.30 -21.46 26.67
CA ARG A 339 3.80 -22.73 26.13
C ARG A 339 4.92 -22.52 25.12
N LEU A 340 4.79 -21.48 24.28
CA LEU A 340 5.82 -21.12 23.30
C LEU A 340 7.08 -20.59 23.98
N ARG A 341 6.94 -19.76 25.01
CA ARG A 341 8.05 -19.25 25.82
C ARG A 341 8.80 -20.39 26.52
N LYS A 342 8.10 -21.29 27.17
CA LYS A 342 8.70 -22.48 27.79
C LYS A 342 9.42 -23.38 26.76
N ALA A 343 8.88 -23.48 25.54
CA ALA A 343 9.52 -24.25 24.47
C ALA A 343 10.82 -23.58 23.93
N LEU A 344 10.92 -22.25 24.03
CA LEU A 344 12.13 -21.51 23.64
C LEU A 344 13.18 -21.49 24.75
N GLU A 345 12.77 -21.47 26.03
CA GLU A 345 13.65 -21.44 27.19
C GLU A 345 14.24 -22.83 27.53
N GLN A 346 13.62 -23.92 27.05
CA GLN A 346 14.08 -25.29 27.29
C GLN A 346 14.74 -25.88 26.04
N PRO A 347 16.05 -26.18 26.04
CA PRO A 347 16.77 -26.68 24.85
C PRO A 347 16.27 -28.05 24.33
N GLY A 348 15.65 -28.87 25.16
CA GLY A 348 15.24 -30.21 24.78
C GLY A 348 13.96 -30.31 23.92
N PRO A 349 12.83 -29.63 24.24
CA PRO A 349 11.61 -29.71 23.44
C PRO A 349 11.68 -28.92 22.12
N ALA A 350 12.38 -27.78 22.10
CA ALA A 350 12.58 -26.98 20.90
C ALA A 350 13.48 -27.71 19.89
N ALA A 351 14.52 -28.37 20.35
CA ALA A 351 15.37 -29.23 19.51
C ALA A 351 14.59 -30.43 18.94
N ARG A 352 13.68 -31.04 19.73
CA ARG A 352 12.81 -32.14 19.26
C ARG A 352 11.76 -31.67 18.27
N ALA A 353 11.13 -30.51 18.48
CA ALA A 353 10.20 -29.91 17.53
C ALA A 353 10.91 -29.50 16.22
N ALA A 354 12.08 -28.87 16.32
CA ALA A 354 12.94 -28.56 15.17
C ALA A 354 13.36 -29.84 14.42
N HIS A 355 13.65 -30.92 15.13
CA HIS A 355 13.99 -32.22 14.54
C HIS A 355 12.79 -32.90 13.86
N HIS A 356 11.57 -32.69 14.36
CA HIS A 356 10.34 -33.22 13.74
C HIS A 356 9.95 -32.43 12.47
N VAL A 357 10.03 -31.10 12.54
CA VAL A 357 9.81 -30.21 11.39
C VAL A 357 10.92 -30.39 10.34
N SER A 358 12.19 -30.56 10.76
CA SER A 358 13.29 -30.83 9.84
C SER A 358 13.16 -32.17 9.10
N ARG A 359 12.54 -33.19 9.72
CA ARG A 359 12.20 -34.45 9.04
C ARG A 359 11.09 -34.29 8.00
N LEU A 360 10.10 -33.44 8.25
CA LEU A 360 9.03 -33.15 7.28
C LEU A 360 9.58 -32.30 6.10
N VAL A 361 10.42 -31.31 6.38
CA VAL A 361 11.09 -30.49 5.36
C VAL A 361 12.12 -31.30 4.55
N ARG A 362 12.79 -32.29 5.18
CA ARG A 362 13.69 -33.23 4.49
C ARG A 362 12.99 -34.10 3.46
N ARG A 363 11.68 -34.41 3.68
CA ARG A 363 10.87 -35.10 2.68
C ARG A 363 10.50 -34.22 1.49
N ALA A 364 10.43 -32.89 1.71
CA ALA A 364 10.04 -31.93 0.68
C ALA A 364 11.24 -31.39 -0.13
N ASN A 365 12.45 -31.25 0.46
CA ASN A 365 13.63 -30.78 -0.28
C ASN A 365 14.96 -31.24 0.37
N PRO A 366 15.64 -32.27 -0.14
CA PRO A 366 16.84 -32.86 0.45
C PRO A 366 18.12 -32.01 0.31
N ALA A 367 18.12 -30.99 -0.55
CA ALA A 367 19.34 -30.25 -0.95
C ALA A 367 19.80 -29.16 0.05
N ILE A 368 19.06 -28.86 1.13
CA ILE A 368 19.39 -27.77 2.07
C ILE A 368 20.23 -28.30 3.26
N PRO A 369 21.36 -27.67 3.64
CA PRO A 369 22.18 -28.07 4.78
C PRO A 369 21.44 -28.04 6.13
N HIS A 370 21.83 -28.92 7.07
CA HIS A 370 21.10 -29.13 8.34
C HIS A 370 21.11 -27.87 9.26
N GLN A 371 22.21 -27.11 9.28
CA GLN A 371 22.35 -25.91 10.10
C GLN A 371 21.45 -24.77 9.64
N SER A 372 21.37 -24.51 8.34
CA SER A 372 20.48 -23.50 7.76
C SER A 372 18.99 -23.80 7.99
N ARG A 373 18.61 -25.08 8.14
CA ARG A 373 17.23 -25.49 8.46
C ARG A 373 16.85 -25.23 9.92
N VAL A 374 17.75 -25.46 10.84
CA VAL A 374 17.52 -25.18 12.28
C VAL A 374 17.35 -23.66 12.49
N GLU A 375 18.15 -22.86 11.81
CA GLU A 375 18.03 -21.41 11.85
C GLU A 375 16.73 -20.91 11.21
N GLU A 376 16.33 -21.45 10.07
CA GLU A 376 15.05 -21.14 9.42
C GLU A 376 13.85 -21.46 10.34
N VAL A 377 13.90 -22.60 11.05
CA VAL A 377 12.85 -22.96 12.03
C VAL A 377 12.87 -22.02 13.22
N LYS A 378 14.05 -21.66 13.76
CA LYS A 378 14.17 -20.67 14.84
C LYS A 378 13.63 -19.30 14.41
N ARG A 379 13.99 -18.81 13.22
CA ARG A 379 13.48 -17.58 12.62
C ARG A 379 11.95 -17.62 12.47
N ARG A 380 11.40 -18.74 12.02
CA ARG A 380 9.93 -18.92 11.86
C ARG A 380 9.20 -18.90 13.20
N ILE A 381 9.76 -19.53 14.23
CA ILE A 381 9.21 -19.52 15.59
C ILE A 381 9.28 -18.11 16.19
N ALA A 382 10.41 -17.41 16.03
CA ALA A 382 10.59 -16.04 16.49
C ALA A 382 9.59 -15.08 15.81
N ARG A 383 9.42 -15.19 14.50
CA ARG A 383 8.40 -14.43 13.72
C ARG A 383 7.00 -14.69 14.24
N THR A 384 6.63 -15.95 14.44
CA THR A 384 5.30 -16.30 14.96
C THR A 384 5.09 -15.70 16.34
N GLY A 385 6.11 -15.72 17.20
CA GLY A 385 6.08 -15.09 18.53
C GLY A 385 5.90 -13.57 18.46
N ALA A 386 6.62 -12.91 17.56
CA ALA A 386 6.53 -11.47 17.33
C ALA A 386 5.15 -11.05 16.77
N ASP A 387 4.64 -11.78 15.76
CA ASP A 387 3.32 -11.53 15.19
C ASP A 387 2.20 -11.70 16.24
N HIS A 388 2.30 -12.72 17.12
CA HIS A 388 1.40 -12.90 18.25
C HIS A 388 1.52 -11.77 19.27
N GLY A 389 2.72 -11.29 19.55
CA GLY A 389 2.97 -10.14 20.42
C GLY A 389 2.33 -8.85 19.90
N PHE A 390 2.42 -8.61 18.60
CA PHE A 390 1.80 -7.47 17.93
C PHE A 390 0.28 -7.49 18.00
N LEU A 391 -0.35 -8.63 17.70
CA LEU A 391 -1.80 -8.80 17.79
C LEU A 391 -2.35 -8.54 19.19
N LEU A 392 -1.56 -8.79 20.22
CA LEU A 392 -1.93 -8.56 21.61
C LEU A 392 -1.74 -7.11 22.06
N ARG A 393 -0.72 -6.41 21.53
CA ARG A 393 -0.47 -5.00 21.87
C ARG A 393 -1.48 -4.06 21.20
N SER A 394 -2.00 -4.44 20.01
CA SER A 394 -2.96 -3.65 19.25
C SER A 394 -4.25 -4.46 19.00
N PRO A 395 -5.06 -4.76 20.04
CA PRO A 395 -6.29 -5.52 19.90
C PRO A 395 -7.33 -4.70 19.14
N LEU A 396 -8.03 -5.33 18.20
CA LEU A 396 -9.18 -4.72 17.53
C LEU A 396 -10.44 -4.91 18.37
N GLY A 397 -11.00 -3.80 18.83
CA GLY A 397 -12.19 -3.73 19.66
C GLY A 397 -13.43 -3.24 18.91
N PRO A 398 -14.58 -3.03 19.63
CA PRO A 398 -15.78 -2.44 19.03
C PRO A 398 -15.55 -1.00 18.58
N ARG A 399 -14.63 -0.27 19.22
CA ARG A 399 -14.29 1.11 18.87
C ARG A 399 -13.59 1.17 17.52
N GLU A 400 -12.60 0.31 17.31
CA GLU A 400 -11.92 0.13 16.04
C GLU A 400 -12.88 -0.36 14.97
N GLY A 401 -13.77 -1.30 15.30
CA GLY A 401 -14.83 -1.76 14.41
C GLY A 401 -15.78 -0.65 13.98
N GLY A 402 -16.18 0.23 14.88
CA GLY A 402 -17.00 1.39 14.54
C GLY A 402 -16.28 2.34 13.56
N VAL A 403 -14.97 2.55 13.76
CA VAL A 403 -14.15 3.33 12.81
C VAL A 403 -14.08 2.62 11.46
N MET A 404 -13.83 1.29 11.44
CA MET A 404 -13.81 0.51 10.18
C MET A 404 -15.13 0.59 9.42
N VAL A 405 -16.27 0.54 10.11
CA VAL A 405 -17.59 0.69 9.50
C VAL A 405 -17.75 2.09 8.91
N TRP A 406 -17.41 3.13 9.67
CA TRP A 406 -17.57 4.51 9.21
C TRP A 406 -16.56 4.90 8.12
N ALA A 407 -15.38 4.28 8.10
CA ALA A 407 -14.34 4.48 7.09
C ALA A 407 -14.70 3.94 5.70
N GLY A 408 -15.83 3.25 5.54
CA GLY A 408 -16.26 2.69 4.25
C GLY A 408 -16.83 3.73 3.29
N MET A 409 -16.16 4.87 3.09
CA MET A 409 -16.53 5.87 2.10
C MET A 409 -16.38 5.32 0.68
N ARG A 410 -17.26 5.74 -0.22
CA ARG A 410 -17.14 5.47 -1.66
C ARG A 410 -16.40 6.63 -2.30
N GLY A 411 -15.59 6.31 -3.27
CA GLY A 411 -14.73 7.31 -3.89
C GLY A 411 -14.88 7.37 -5.39
N VAL A 412 -13.83 7.85 -5.99
CA VAL A 412 -13.74 8.12 -7.41
C VAL A 412 -13.89 6.87 -8.26
N VAL A 413 -13.40 5.71 -7.79
CA VAL A 413 -13.53 4.45 -8.54
C VAL A 413 -14.98 4.08 -8.77
N THR A 414 -15.88 4.37 -7.82
CA THR A 414 -17.32 4.21 -7.98
C THR A 414 -17.86 5.00 -9.19
N VAL A 415 -17.42 6.24 -9.34
CA VAL A 415 -17.88 7.10 -10.44
C VAL A 415 -17.25 6.70 -11.78
N ALA A 416 -15.93 6.48 -11.79
CA ALA A 416 -15.24 6.03 -13.00
C ALA A 416 -15.81 4.70 -13.52
N ALA A 417 -16.09 3.76 -12.61
CA ALA A 417 -16.72 2.50 -12.95
C ALA A 417 -18.15 2.68 -13.48
N ALA A 418 -18.95 3.58 -12.90
CA ALA A 418 -20.30 3.86 -13.38
C ALA A 418 -20.30 4.44 -14.81
N GLN A 419 -19.36 5.30 -15.12
CA GLN A 419 -19.24 5.89 -16.46
C GLN A 419 -18.88 4.85 -17.54
N THR A 420 -18.26 3.71 -17.17
CA THR A 420 -17.96 2.61 -18.11
C THR A 420 -19.16 1.74 -18.47
N LEU A 421 -20.33 1.96 -17.84
CA LEU A 421 -21.55 1.28 -18.24
C LEU A 421 -21.84 1.50 -19.72
N PRO A 422 -22.13 0.45 -20.51
CA PRO A 422 -22.50 0.58 -21.91
C PRO A 422 -23.69 1.54 -22.14
N PHE A 423 -23.69 2.21 -23.27
CA PHE A 423 -24.73 3.21 -23.60
C PHE A 423 -26.15 2.63 -23.72
N ASP A 424 -26.26 1.33 -24.00
CA ASP A 424 -27.50 0.57 -24.07
C ASP A 424 -28.05 0.13 -22.70
N THR A 425 -27.36 0.46 -21.60
CA THR A 425 -27.84 0.15 -20.25
C THR A 425 -29.13 0.91 -19.95
N PRO A 426 -30.22 0.22 -19.54
CA PRO A 426 -31.50 0.87 -19.23
C PRO A 426 -31.33 1.92 -18.10
N GLY A 427 -31.71 3.16 -18.37
CA GLY A 427 -31.64 4.26 -17.40
C GLY A 427 -30.22 4.66 -17.01
N ARG A 428 -29.24 4.51 -17.93
CA ARG A 428 -27.81 4.76 -17.68
C ARG A 428 -27.54 6.10 -17.00
N SER A 429 -28.12 7.20 -17.47
CA SER A 429 -27.93 8.55 -16.90
C SER A 429 -28.30 8.58 -15.42
N LEU A 430 -29.44 8.03 -15.05
CA LEU A 430 -29.92 7.93 -13.67
C LEU A 430 -28.98 7.06 -12.80
N LEU A 431 -28.54 5.93 -13.32
CA LEU A 431 -27.64 5.01 -12.60
C LEU A 431 -26.27 5.65 -12.35
N VAL A 432 -25.74 6.36 -13.33
CA VAL A 432 -24.52 7.16 -13.20
C VAL A 432 -24.70 8.25 -12.16
N LEU A 433 -25.80 9.01 -12.19
CA LEU A 433 -26.09 10.03 -11.19
C LEU A 433 -26.17 9.44 -9.77
N ILE A 434 -26.82 8.29 -9.59
CA ILE A 434 -26.86 7.61 -8.29
C ILE A 434 -25.44 7.28 -7.80
N ALA A 435 -24.57 6.78 -8.68
CA ALA A 435 -23.18 6.49 -8.32
C ALA A 435 -22.41 7.76 -7.89
N TYR A 436 -22.60 8.89 -8.59
CA TYR A 436 -22.07 10.20 -8.20
C TYR A 436 -22.57 10.63 -6.83
N LEU A 437 -23.87 10.58 -6.61
CA LEU A 437 -24.49 10.97 -5.34
C LEU A 437 -24.05 10.06 -4.18
N VAL A 438 -23.86 8.77 -4.42
CA VAL A 438 -23.30 7.83 -3.45
C VAL A 438 -21.86 8.18 -3.11
N ALA A 439 -21.00 8.43 -4.11
CA ALA A 439 -19.60 8.77 -3.89
C ALA A 439 -19.45 10.10 -3.14
N ILE A 440 -20.07 11.17 -3.65
CA ILE A 440 -19.99 12.50 -3.04
C ILE A 440 -20.72 12.53 -1.69
N GLY A 441 -21.90 11.92 -1.60
CA GLY A 441 -22.67 11.84 -0.35
C GLY A 441 -21.89 11.10 0.75
N SER A 442 -21.24 9.99 0.43
CA SER A 442 -20.39 9.30 1.40
C SER A 442 -19.18 10.12 1.82
N LEU A 443 -18.52 10.79 0.88
CA LEU A 443 -17.37 11.64 1.14
C LEU A 443 -17.75 12.82 2.06
N VAL A 444 -18.88 13.49 1.79
CA VAL A 444 -19.38 14.62 2.59
C VAL A 444 -19.83 14.14 3.97
N ILE A 445 -20.67 13.11 4.05
CA ILE A 445 -21.23 12.64 5.32
C ILE A 445 -20.18 11.94 6.15
N GLN A 446 -19.56 10.89 5.64
CA GLN A 446 -18.62 10.07 6.41
C GLN A 446 -17.26 10.77 6.54
N GLY A 447 -16.73 11.38 5.47
CA GLY A 447 -15.48 12.14 5.48
C GLY A 447 -15.58 13.39 6.36
N GLY A 448 -16.62 14.17 6.19
CA GLY A 448 -16.86 15.38 7.00
C GLY A 448 -17.06 15.10 8.49
N THR A 449 -17.67 13.96 8.83
CA THR A 449 -17.93 13.59 10.23
C THR A 449 -16.90 12.63 10.83
N MET A 450 -15.89 12.16 10.06
CA MET A 450 -14.89 11.19 10.52
C MET A 450 -14.15 11.67 11.77
N THR A 451 -13.72 12.92 11.80
CA THR A 451 -13.02 13.50 12.97
C THR A 451 -13.90 13.48 14.22
N TRP A 452 -15.19 13.78 14.08
CA TRP A 452 -16.15 13.69 15.19
C TRP A 452 -16.36 12.24 15.63
N MET A 453 -16.49 11.30 14.70
CA MET A 453 -16.63 9.88 14.99
C MET A 453 -15.41 9.33 15.74
N LEU A 454 -14.18 9.72 15.36
CA LEU A 454 -12.95 9.34 16.07
C LEU A 454 -12.91 9.88 17.50
N ARG A 455 -13.39 11.12 17.71
CA ARG A 455 -13.52 11.69 19.08
C ARG A 455 -14.55 10.96 19.93
N LEU A 456 -15.64 10.50 19.31
CA LEU A 456 -16.73 9.77 20.00
C LEU A 456 -16.28 8.34 20.37
N LEU A 457 -15.73 7.60 19.43
CA LEU A 457 -15.35 6.19 19.60
C LEU A 457 -14.06 6.02 20.40
N LYS A 458 -13.15 7.00 20.34
CA LYS A 458 -11.84 6.97 21.01
C LYS A 458 -11.10 5.64 20.76
N PRO A 459 -10.79 5.31 19.48
CA PRO A 459 -10.04 4.10 19.16
C PRO A 459 -8.64 4.13 19.79
N ALA A 460 -7.97 2.98 19.81
CA ALA A 460 -6.59 2.90 20.29
C ALA A 460 -5.69 3.86 19.46
N ARG A 461 -4.84 4.60 20.17
CA ARG A 461 -3.91 5.55 19.57
C ARG A 461 -2.62 4.88 19.15
N ALA A 462 -1.90 5.53 18.27
CA ALA A 462 -0.50 5.21 17.99
C ALA A 462 0.34 5.32 19.27
N ALA A 463 1.47 4.64 19.30
CA ALA A 463 2.39 4.70 20.41
C ALA A 463 2.79 6.15 20.73
N THR A 464 2.89 6.48 21.98
CA THR A 464 3.33 7.81 22.41
C THR A 464 4.80 8.03 22.04
N PRO A 465 5.28 9.29 21.96
CA PRO A 465 6.70 9.57 21.74
C PRO A 465 7.62 8.87 22.76
N GLU A 466 7.17 8.73 24.03
CA GLU A 466 7.89 8.04 25.09
C GLU A 466 7.98 6.53 24.83
N GLU A 467 6.87 5.90 24.42
CA GLU A 467 6.84 4.48 24.06
C GLU A 467 7.71 4.19 22.83
N LEU A 468 7.68 5.08 21.82
CA LEU A 468 8.56 5.02 20.66
C LEU A 468 10.04 5.24 21.05
N ALA A 469 10.34 6.10 22.01
CA ALA A 469 11.69 6.30 22.52
C ALA A 469 12.24 5.04 23.20
N VAL A 470 11.42 4.35 24.01
CA VAL A 470 11.79 3.06 24.63
C VAL A 470 12.03 1.99 23.55
N GLU A 471 11.16 1.93 22.55
CA GLU A 471 11.29 0.98 21.44
C GLU A 471 12.54 1.27 20.60
N SER A 472 12.83 2.56 20.33
CA SER A 472 14.03 2.98 19.61
C SER A 472 15.32 2.73 20.39
N ALA A 473 15.29 2.82 21.72
CA ALA A 473 16.42 2.45 22.56
C ALA A 473 16.75 0.95 22.46
N GLY A 474 15.73 0.09 22.54
CA GLY A 474 15.93 -1.35 22.33
C GLY A 474 16.39 -1.70 20.90
N LEU A 475 15.98 -0.92 19.90
CA LEU A 475 16.45 -1.08 18.53
C LEU A 475 17.93 -0.66 18.39
N ARG A 476 18.33 0.44 19.04
CA ARG A 476 19.74 0.88 19.07
C ARG A 476 20.66 -0.18 19.67
N GLU A 477 20.27 -0.82 20.75
CA GLU A 477 21.06 -1.90 21.36
C GLU A 477 21.36 -3.04 20.36
N VAL A 478 20.39 -3.37 19.50
CA VAL A 478 20.59 -4.37 18.45
C VAL A 478 21.50 -3.84 17.34
N LEU A 479 21.38 -2.57 16.97
CA LEU A 479 22.25 -1.94 15.97
C LEU A 479 23.70 -1.81 16.49
N ASP A 480 23.88 -1.39 17.74
CA ASP A 480 25.19 -1.29 18.39
C ASP A 480 25.92 -2.65 18.42
N ALA A 481 25.20 -3.74 18.68
CA ALA A 481 25.76 -5.08 18.61
C ALA A 481 26.22 -5.46 17.19
N ALA A 482 25.47 -5.08 16.16
CA ALA A 482 25.85 -5.32 14.77
C ALA A 482 27.07 -4.47 14.34
N VAL A 483 27.16 -3.23 14.84
CA VAL A 483 28.31 -2.33 14.63
C VAL A 483 29.58 -2.93 15.24
N GLU A 484 29.50 -3.48 16.44
CA GLU A 484 30.66 -4.06 17.10
C GLU A 484 31.17 -5.33 16.38
N ASP A 485 30.27 -6.16 15.89
CA ASP A 485 30.60 -7.35 15.07
C ASP A 485 31.30 -6.94 13.76
N GLU A 486 30.79 -5.92 13.06
CA GLU A 486 31.42 -5.41 11.82
C GLU A 486 32.77 -4.74 12.09
N ARG A 487 32.88 -3.94 13.16
CA ARG A 487 34.17 -3.36 13.56
C ARG A 487 35.24 -4.41 13.86
N GLN A 488 34.83 -5.48 14.51
CA GLN A 488 35.72 -6.62 14.78
C GLN A 488 36.17 -7.30 13.48
N HIS A 489 35.23 -7.55 12.56
CA HIS A 489 35.52 -8.14 11.25
C HIS A 489 36.46 -7.27 10.41
N LEU A 490 36.24 -5.94 10.41
CA LEU A 490 37.12 -5.01 9.70
C LEU A 490 38.52 -4.92 10.32
N ARG A 491 38.66 -4.99 11.65
CA ARG A 491 39.96 -5.08 12.32
C ARG A 491 40.72 -6.35 11.91
N GLU A 492 40.07 -7.50 11.97
CA GLU A 492 40.67 -8.78 11.56
C GLU A 492 41.10 -8.78 10.08
N THR A 493 40.29 -8.12 9.21
CA THR A 493 40.60 -8.01 7.79
C THR A 493 41.79 -7.10 7.54
N ARG A 494 41.90 -5.98 8.28
CA ARG A 494 43.07 -5.09 8.23
C ARG A 494 44.34 -5.77 8.71
N GLU A 495 44.28 -6.45 9.82
CA GLU A 495 45.44 -7.23 10.34
C GLU A 495 45.94 -8.26 9.31
N ARG A 496 45.03 -9.05 8.73
CA ARG A 496 45.39 -10.02 7.68
C ARG A 496 45.96 -9.37 6.42
N SER A 497 45.46 -8.17 6.04
CA SER A 497 45.99 -7.44 4.88
C SER A 497 47.34 -6.79 5.15
N GLN A 498 47.61 -6.37 6.38
CA GLN A 498 48.91 -5.88 6.83
C GLN A 498 49.94 -7.01 6.86
N ASP A 499 49.61 -8.12 7.51
CA ASP A 499 50.47 -9.31 7.54
C ASP A 499 50.83 -9.78 6.12
N ARG A 500 49.87 -9.74 5.20
CA ARG A 500 50.11 -10.09 3.79
C ARG A 500 51.03 -9.11 3.07
N ARG A 501 50.86 -7.79 3.30
CA ARG A 501 51.72 -6.74 2.73
C ARG A 501 53.15 -6.84 3.30
N GLU A 502 53.31 -7.12 4.58
CA GLU A 502 54.59 -7.30 5.22
C GLU A 502 55.30 -8.57 4.69
N ALA A 503 54.55 -9.68 4.49
CA ALA A 503 55.06 -10.87 3.87
C ALA A 503 55.49 -10.65 2.40
N GLU A 504 54.69 -9.90 1.61
CA GLU A 504 55.01 -9.56 0.21
C GLU A 504 56.17 -8.57 0.11
N GLN A 505 56.35 -7.65 1.10
CA GLN A 505 57.50 -6.74 1.15
C GLN A 505 58.78 -7.44 1.60
N SER A 506 58.67 -8.43 2.46
CA SER A 506 59.82 -9.26 2.87
C SER A 506 60.35 -10.12 1.72
N ASP A 507 59.52 -10.45 0.73
CA ASP A 507 59.89 -11.28 -0.43
C ASP A 507 60.37 -10.46 -1.64
N ARG A 508 60.20 -9.12 -1.63
CA ARG A 508 60.63 -8.15 -2.66
C ARG A 508 61.79 -7.30 -2.19
N ALA A 509 63.01 -7.66 -2.61
CA ALA A 509 64.24 -6.92 -2.30
C ALA A 509 64.49 -5.68 -3.20
N ASP A 510 63.47 -4.89 -3.61
CA ASP A 510 63.65 -3.62 -4.30
C ASP A 510 62.51 -2.63 -3.97
N PRO A 511 62.81 -1.44 -3.43
CA PRO A 511 61.82 -0.45 -3.04
C PRO A 511 61.61 0.60 -4.14
N GLU A 512 60.82 0.35 -5.16
CA GLU A 512 60.18 1.43 -5.92
C GLU A 512 58.76 1.66 -5.37
N THR A 513 58.66 2.60 -4.45
CA THR A 513 57.36 3.10 -3.93
C THR A 513 56.65 3.87 -5.02
N VAL A 514 55.72 3.22 -5.72
CA VAL A 514 54.71 3.93 -6.53
C VAL A 514 53.68 4.50 -5.58
N SER A 515 53.70 5.81 -5.36
CA SER A 515 52.66 6.51 -4.63
C SER A 515 51.30 6.39 -5.42
N PRO A 516 50.16 6.12 -4.74
CA PRO A 516 48.87 6.11 -5.40
C PRO A 516 48.58 7.48 -5.99
N THR A 517 48.09 7.51 -7.23
CA THR A 517 47.75 8.74 -7.98
C THR A 517 46.25 8.80 -8.20
N ASP A 518 45.71 10.04 -8.32
CA ASP A 518 44.32 10.30 -8.70
C ASP A 518 44.08 9.95 -10.20
N ASP A 519 42.83 10.01 -10.66
CA ASP A 519 42.43 9.78 -12.06
C ASP A 519 43.16 10.71 -13.08
N ARG A 520 43.88 11.73 -12.62
CA ARG A 520 44.66 12.69 -13.43
C ARG A 520 46.16 12.45 -13.31
N GLY A 521 46.58 11.41 -12.56
CA GLY A 521 48.00 11.02 -12.42
C GLY A 521 48.76 11.82 -11.36
N PHE A 522 48.10 12.57 -10.47
CA PHE A 522 48.75 13.27 -9.36
C PHE A 522 48.84 12.39 -8.12
N PRO A 523 49.95 12.43 -7.35
CA PRO A 523 50.06 11.66 -6.12
C PRO A 523 49.06 12.17 -5.08
N LEU A 524 48.22 11.24 -4.55
CA LEU A 524 47.30 11.56 -3.48
C LEU A 524 48.09 11.84 -2.20
N SER A 525 47.69 12.91 -1.46
CA SER A 525 48.25 13.18 -0.14
C SER A 525 47.87 12.08 0.84
N ALA A 526 48.75 11.73 1.78
CA ALA A 526 48.47 10.75 2.80
C ALA A 526 47.22 11.08 3.64
N GLU A 527 46.89 12.37 3.78
CA GLU A 527 45.67 12.86 4.44
C GLU A 527 44.41 12.55 3.62
N ALA A 528 44.41 12.75 2.30
CA ALA A 528 43.27 12.43 1.42
C ALA A 528 42.95 10.94 1.39
N THR A 529 43.98 10.09 1.42
CA THR A 529 43.78 8.63 1.50
C THR A 529 43.25 8.18 2.85
N ALA A 530 43.64 8.82 3.94
CA ALA A 530 43.14 8.52 5.29
C ALA A 530 41.67 8.98 5.47
N GLU A 531 41.28 10.12 4.88
CA GLU A 531 39.89 10.61 4.90
C GLU A 531 38.97 9.70 4.08
N ASP A 532 39.43 9.23 2.91
CA ASP A 532 38.67 8.28 2.09
C ASP A 532 38.52 6.91 2.79
N GLU A 533 39.56 6.41 3.45
CA GLU A 533 39.49 5.18 4.24
C GLU A 533 38.55 5.30 5.45
N ASP A 534 38.50 6.46 6.13
CA ASP A 534 37.56 6.70 7.24
C ASP A 534 36.13 6.79 6.73
N ARG A 535 35.89 7.45 5.58
CA ARG A 535 34.59 7.51 4.93
C ARG A 535 34.07 6.13 4.54
N ASP A 536 34.88 5.30 3.88
CA ASP A 536 34.53 3.96 3.46
C ASP A 536 34.24 3.05 4.67
N HIS A 537 35.01 3.21 5.75
CA HIS A 537 34.75 2.51 7.00
C HIS A 537 33.41 2.89 7.61
N ARG A 538 33.05 4.18 7.61
CA ARG A 538 31.75 4.65 8.13
C ARG A 538 30.58 4.16 7.26
N ILE A 539 30.75 4.11 5.94
CA ILE A 539 29.75 3.56 5.03
C ILE A 539 29.55 2.06 5.31
N ALA A 540 30.62 1.29 5.49
CA ALA A 540 30.53 -0.14 5.82
C ALA A 540 29.77 -0.39 7.14
N VAL A 541 30.01 0.43 8.16
CA VAL A 541 29.27 0.39 9.43
C VAL A 541 27.78 0.66 9.21
N ILE A 542 27.42 1.70 8.43
CA ILE A 542 26.02 2.02 8.12
C ILE A 542 25.34 0.88 7.33
N GLU A 543 26.08 0.20 6.46
CA GLU A 543 25.57 -0.95 5.72
C GLU A 543 25.30 -2.14 6.65
N ALA A 544 26.18 -2.41 7.62
CA ALA A 544 25.98 -3.45 8.62
C ALA A 544 24.76 -3.14 9.52
N GLU A 545 24.63 -1.90 9.98
CA GLU A 545 23.42 -1.45 10.73
C GLU A 545 22.15 -1.63 9.91
N ARG A 546 22.19 -1.29 8.62
CA ARG A 546 21.05 -1.47 7.71
C ARG A 546 20.68 -2.94 7.54
N GLU A 547 21.66 -3.82 7.38
CA GLU A 547 21.41 -5.26 7.26
C GLU A 547 20.78 -5.82 8.54
N ALA A 548 21.33 -5.47 9.70
CA ALA A 548 20.78 -5.82 11.00
C ALA A 548 19.33 -5.30 11.17
N LEU A 549 19.08 -4.03 10.78
CA LEU A 549 17.75 -3.45 10.80
C LEU A 549 16.75 -4.22 9.91
N LEU A 550 17.18 -4.62 8.72
CA LEU A 550 16.35 -5.36 7.77
C LEU A 550 16.07 -6.80 8.25
N ASP A 551 17.00 -7.41 8.96
CA ASP A 551 16.81 -8.73 9.57
C ASP A 551 15.86 -8.66 10.77
N VAL A 552 15.99 -7.65 11.62
CA VAL A 552 15.05 -7.36 12.71
C VAL A 552 13.65 -7.06 12.16
N ARG A 553 13.55 -6.30 11.06
CA ARG A 553 12.30 -6.07 10.33
C ARG A 553 11.69 -7.38 9.84
N ALA A 554 12.51 -8.29 9.32
CA ALA A 554 12.05 -9.60 8.85
C ALA A 554 11.52 -10.48 9.99
N LEU A 555 12.05 -10.34 11.21
CA LEU A 555 11.57 -11.00 12.42
C LEU A 555 10.28 -10.36 12.97
N GLY A 556 10.05 -9.07 12.70
CA GLY A 556 8.86 -8.35 13.17
C GLY A 556 8.89 -8.04 14.67
N ALA A 557 10.06 -7.87 15.26
CA ALA A 557 10.22 -7.61 16.71
C ALA A 557 9.79 -6.20 17.12
N PHE A 558 9.94 -5.23 16.22
CA PHE A 558 9.66 -3.82 16.43
C PHE A 558 8.52 -3.32 15.55
N SER A 559 7.99 -2.14 15.87
CA SER A 559 6.95 -1.48 15.06
C SER A 559 7.51 -0.98 13.72
N SER A 560 6.65 -0.95 12.70
CA SER A 560 7.02 -0.41 11.37
C SER A 560 7.44 1.06 11.45
N ALA A 561 6.90 1.83 12.40
CA ALA A 561 7.24 3.23 12.61
C ALA A 561 8.67 3.40 13.15
N ALA A 562 9.05 2.62 14.18
CA ALA A 562 10.41 2.66 14.74
C ALA A 562 11.45 2.22 13.70
N LEU A 563 11.15 1.15 12.96
CA LEU A 563 12.03 0.65 11.89
C LEU A 563 12.18 1.64 10.72
N ALA A 564 11.09 2.32 10.33
CA ALA A 564 11.12 3.33 9.28
C ALA A 564 11.93 4.57 9.72
N ALA A 565 11.77 5.00 10.98
CA ALA A 565 12.53 6.13 11.53
C ALA A 565 14.04 5.82 11.59
N ALA A 566 14.43 4.63 12.05
CA ALA A 566 15.81 4.19 12.09
C ALA A 566 16.42 4.11 10.67
N LEU A 567 15.69 3.53 9.70
CA LEU A 567 16.15 3.45 8.32
C LEU A 567 16.33 4.85 7.71
N ALA A 568 15.41 5.79 7.97
CA ALA A 568 15.52 7.16 7.48
C ALA A 568 16.72 7.90 8.08
N GLN A 569 17.08 7.60 9.33
CA GLN A 569 18.27 8.16 9.99
C GLN A 569 19.55 7.63 9.34
N LEU A 570 19.66 6.31 9.12
CA LEU A 570 20.80 5.70 8.43
C LEU A 570 20.96 6.22 7.00
N ASP A 571 19.83 6.38 6.28
CA ASP A 571 19.85 6.96 4.93
C ASP A 571 20.35 8.40 4.91
N ALA A 572 19.91 9.23 5.87
CA ALA A 572 20.35 10.62 5.97
C ALA A 572 21.85 10.73 6.31
N GLU A 573 22.36 9.81 7.13
CA GLU A 573 23.78 9.75 7.49
C GLU A 573 24.63 9.30 6.30
N GLN A 574 24.23 8.27 5.58
CA GLN A 574 24.93 7.81 4.38
C GLN A 574 24.96 8.91 3.30
N ILE A 575 23.83 9.55 3.01
CA ILE A 575 23.75 10.64 2.02
C ILE A 575 24.72 11.76 2.38
N ARG A 576 24.86 12.10 3.68
CA ARG A 576 25.80 13.13 4.14
C ARG A 576 27.28 12.75 3.95
N LEU A 577 27.61 11.46 4.00
CA LEU A 577 28.97 10.95 3.77
C LEU A 577 29.32 10.83 2.28
N GLU A 578 28.32 10.66 1.43
CA GLU A 578 28.47 10.51 -0.03
C GLU A 578 28.47 11.86 -0.77
N LEU A 579 28.03 12.98 -0.12
CA LEU A 579 28.11 14.36 -0.62
C LEU A 579 29.46 15.01 -0.30
#